data_3441cdd9902c686ff1f66eb04f6b56d7
#
_entry.id   3441cdd9902c686ff1f66eb04f6b56d7
#
_cell.length_a   1.000
_cell.length_b   1.000
_cell.length_c   1.000
_cell.angle_alpha   90.00
_cell.angle_beta   90.00
_cell.angle_gamma   90.00
#
_symmetry.space_group_name_H-M   'P 1'
#
loop_
_entity.id
_entity.type
_entity.pdbx_description
1 polymer ?
#
loop_
_entity_poly.entity_id
_entity_poly.type
_entity_poly.pdbx_seq_one_letter_code
_entity_poly.pdbx_strand_id
1 'polypeptide(L)'
;MYEEEENRWRCSFRSDGKWINVNELLQAFCGGGHAAAAGVRKRTNDVEKFRQEILERIIMMRKISGQNKELETKHRRTRRCRMMEKKRTYIAIDLKSFYASVECKERNRDPLTTNLVVADKSRTEKTICLAVSPALKCYGIPGRARLFEVVQKVKEANSARRWKAPNRTFIGASDDSAELNSNPALEIDYIVAPPRMALYLEYSTRIYSIYLKYIAPEDIFPYSIDEVFMDVTDYLHTYNMTPRELAMTMIQDVLKTTGITATAGIGTNMYLCKIAMDIVAKHIKADKDGVRIAELDEMSYRRKLWSHRPLTDFWRVGKGYAKKLEEYGLYTMGDIARCSIGKANELYNEDLLYKLFGVNAELLIDHAWGYEPCTMKMVKAYKPETNSVCSGQVLHCPYDFEKAKLVSKR
;
A
#
# COMPACT_ATOMS: atom_id res chain seq x y z
N MET A 1 -40.40 -31.54 4.93
CA MET A 1 -40.76 -31.35 6.34
C MET A 1 -41.49 -32.61 6.81
N TYR A 2 -41.13 -33.15 7.96
CA TYR A 2 -41.82 -34.28 8.58
C TYR A 2 -41.75 -34.12 10.10
N GLU A 3 -42.75 -34.70 10.80
CA GLU A 3 -42.84 -34.71 12.24
C GLU A 3 -41.99 -35.85 12.81
N GLU A 4 -41.11 -35.57 13.78
CA GLU A 4 -40.31 -36.59 14.48
C GLU A 4 -40.97 -37.04 15.79
N GLU A 5 -41.65 -36.14 16.50
CA GLU A 5 -42.38 -36.32 17.75
C GLU A 5 -43.53 -35.32 17.76
N GLU A 6 -44.49 -35.48 18.66
CA GLU A 6 -45.63 -34.57 18.79
C GLU A 6 -45.17 -33.10 18.85
N ASN A 7 -45.63 -32.31 17.87
CA ASN A 7 -45.26 -30.89 17.69
C ASN A 7 -43.75 -30.59 17.46
N ARG A 8 -42.95 -31.62 17.15
CA ARG A 8 -41.52 -31.44 16.83
C ARG A 8 -41.27 -31.79 15.36
N TRP A 9 -40.98 -30.76 14.58
CA TRP A 9 -40.87 -30.86 13.13
C TRP A 9 -39.40 -30.77 12.69
N ARG A 10 -39.04 -31.61 11.74
CA ARG A 10 -37.76 -31.56 11.05
C ARG A 10 -37.92 -31.12 9.62
N CYS A 11 -37.17 -30.09 9.21
CA CYS A 11 -37.10 -29.63 7.85
C CYS A 11 -35.68 -29.85 7.31
N SER A 12 -35.58 -30.45 6.14
CA SER A 12 -34.34 -30.63 5.41
C SER A 12 -34.43 -29.91 4.07
N PHE A 13 -33.39 -29.16 3.74
CA PHE A 13 -33.33 -28.36 2.53
C PHE A 13 -32.09 -28.74 1.72
N ARG A 14 -32.23 -28.75 0.39
CA ARG A 14 -31.16 -28.96 -0.56
C ARG A 14 -31.26 -27.91 -1.66
N SER A 15 -30.12 -27.36 -2.10
CA SER A 15 -30.04 -26.50 -3.24
C SER A 15 -28.80 -26.86 -4.07
N ASP A 16 -28.72 -26.35 -5.29
CA ASP A 16 -27.53 -26.43 -6.15
C ASP A 16 -26.42 -25.48 -5.70
N GLY A 17 -26.64 -24.71 -4.63
CA GLY A 17 -25.73 -23.71 -4.09
C GLY A 17 -25.60 -22.43 -4.91
N LYS A 18 -26.22 -22.37 -6.09
CA LYS A 18 -26.08 -21.23 -7.03
C LYS A 18 -27.02 -20.06 -6.72
N TRP A 19 -28.17 -20.33 -6.13
CA TRP A 19 -29.24 -19.34 -5.95
C TRP A 19 -29.51 -18.98 -4.49
N ILE A 20 -29.45 -19.96 -3.60
CA ILE A 20 -29.74 -19.79 -2.17
C ILE A 20 -28.78 -20.68 -1.37
N ASN A 21 -28.06 -20.05 -0.42
CA ASN A 21 -27.33 -20.76 0.61
C ASN A 21 -28.32 -21.23 1.68
N VAL A 22 -28.66 -22.54 1.67
CA VAL A 22 -29.65 -23.09 2.60
C VAL A 22 -29.17 -23.11 4.05
N ASN A 23 -27.88 -23.07 4.31
CA ASN A 23 -27.34 -22.90 5.65
C ASN A 23 -27.66 -21.50 6.20
N GLU A 24 -27.40 -20.45 5.42
CA GLU A 24 -27.72 -19.06 5.77
C GLU A 24 -29.25 -18.84 5.93
N LEU A 25 -30.03 -19.45 5.04
CA LEU A 25 -31.50 -19.46 5.15
C LEU A 25 -31.97 -19.94 6.52
N LEU A 26 -31.39 -21.05 6.99
CA LEU A 26 -31.86 -21.73 8.20
C LEU A 26 -31.22 -21.23 9.50
N GLN A 27 -30.14 -20.48 9.44
CA GLN A 27 -29.56 -19.81 10.62
C GLN A 27 -30.58 -18.90 11.33
N ALA A 28 -31.46 -18.24 10.58
CA ALA A 28 -32.51 -17.40 11.14
C ALA A 28 -33.54 -18.20 11.99
N PHE A 29 -33.55 -19.53 11.84
CA PHE A 29 -34.45 -20.46 12.54
C PHE A 29 -33.68 -21.40 13.50
N CYS A 30 -32.45 -21.04 13.88
CA CYS A 30 -31.56 -21.88 14.69
C CYS A 30 -31.21 -23.23 14.04
N GLY A 31 -31.27 -23.29 12.71
CA GLY A 31 -30.82 -24.43 11.91
C GLY A 31 -29.37 -24.28 11.46
N GLY A 32 -28.86 -25.33 10.81
CA GLY A 32 -27.51 -25.33 10.28
C GLY A 32 -27.22 -26.47 9.32
N GLY A 33 -26.03 -26.42 8.71
CA GLY A 33 -25.61 -27.44 7.74
C GLY A 33 -24.56 -26.86 6.77
N HIS A 34 -24.56 -27.37 5.55
CA HIS A 34 -23.73 -26.91 4.45
C HIS A 34 -24.53 -25.97 3.53
N ALA A 35 -23.86 -25.15 2.73
CA ALA A 35 -24.51 -24.22 1.80
C ALA A 35 -25.51 -24.89 0.83
N ALA A 36 -25.22 -26.11 0.42
CA ALA A 36 -26.08 -26.90 -0.47
C ALA A 36 -27.03 -27.87 0.26
N ALA A 37 -26.87 -28.12 1.56
CA ALA A 37 -27.69 -29.02 2.35
C ALA A 37 -27.70 -28.63 3.82
N ALA A 38 -28.84 -28.22 4.34
CA ALA A 38 -29.02 -27.82 5.73
C ALA A 38 -30.36 -28.29 6.31
N GLY A 39 -30.46 -28.31 7.64
CA GLY A 39 -31.69 -28.73 8.32
C GLY A 39 -31.97 -27.88 9.56
N VAL A 40 -33.23 -27.86 9.96
CA VAL A 40 -33.72 -27.25 11.20
C VAL A 40 -34.74 -28.15 11.87
N ARG A 41 -34.71 -28.16 13.21
CA ARG A 41 -35.73 -28.79 14.04
C ARG A 41 -36.42 -27.70 14.85
N LYS A 42 -37.75 -27.69 14.79
CA LYS A 42 -38.55 -26.68 15.52
C LYS A 42 -39.74 -27.34 16.17
N ARG A 43 -40.02 -27.01 17.43
CA ARG A 43 -41.29 -27.31 18.08
C ARG A 43 -42.30 -26.22 17.75
N THR A 44 -43.39 -26.56 17.15
CA THR A 44 -44.49 -25.63 16.81
C THR A 44 -45.80 -26.35 16.67
N ASN A 45 -46.88 -25.75 17.16
CA ASN A 45 -48.25 -26.21 16.96
C ASN A 45 -48.83 -25.66 15.64
N ASP A 46 -48.15 -24.74 14.96
CA ASP A 46 -48.59 -24.14 13.70
C ASP A 46 -47.50 -24.34 12.64
N VAL A 47 -47.55 -25.47 11.97
CA VAL A 47 -46.62 -25.87 10.91
C VAL A 47 -46.77 -25.02 9.66
N GLU A 48 -48.00 -24.61 9.32
CA GLU A 48 -48.24 -23.79 8.15
C GLU A 48 -47.66 -22.38 8.32
N LYS A 49 -47.75 -21.79 9.51
CA LYS A 49 -47.11 -20.52 9.82
C LYS A 49 -45.57 -20.62 9.72
N PHE A 50 -44.98 -21.68 10.25
CA PHE A 50 -43.55 -21.93 10.15
C PHE A 50 -43.10 -22.13 8.69
N ARG A 51 -43.89 -22.83 7.89
CA ARG A 51 -43.66 -23.00 6.45
C ARG A 51 -43.73 -21.67 5.71
N GLN A 52 -44.67 -20.80 6.06
CA GLN A 52 -44.83 -19.48 5.48
C GLN A 52 -43.62 -18.56 5.80
N GLU A 53 -43.15 -18.56 7.04
CA GLU A 53 -41.96 -17.82 7.47
C GLU A 53 -40.71 -18.19 6.64
N ILE A 54 -40.54 -19.50 6.36
CA ILE A 54 -39.45 -20.00 5.50
C ILE A 54 -39.61 -19.52 4.06
N LEU A 55 -40.83 -19.58 3.50
CA LEU A 55 -41.08 -19.12 2.13
C LEU A 55 -40.83 -17.64 1.95
N GLU A 56 -41.27 -16.82 2.89
CA GLU A 56 -41.01 -15.37 2.90
C GLU A 56 -39.51 -15.07 2.92
N ARG A 57 -38.75 -15.81 3.72
CA ARG A 57 -37.28 -15.68 3.77
C ARG A 57 -36.62 -16.05 2.45
N ILE A 58 -37.07 -17.12 1.80
CA ILE A 58 -36.60 -17.52 0.45
C ILE A 58 -36.87 -16.41 -0.57
N ILE A 59 -38.07 -15.82 -0.55
CA ILE A 59 -38.43 -14.72 -1.46
C ILE A 59 -37.57 -13.51 -1.21
N MET A 60 -37.30 -13.15 0.05
CA MET A 60 -36.45 -12.04 0.42
C MET A 60 -35.01 -12.26 -0.05
N MET A 61 -34.44 -13.43 0.17
CA MET A 61 -33.08 -13.78 -0.28
C MET A 61 -32.97 -13.77 -1.82
N ARG A 62 -34.01 -14.19 -2.54
CA ARG A 62 -34.07 -14.08 -4.01
C ARG A 62 -34.10 -12.63 -4.50
N LYS A 63 -34.86 -11.75 -3.83
CA LYS A 63 -34.88 -10.31 -4.16
C LYS A 63 -33.51 -9.67 -3.97
N ILE A 64 -32.84 -9.97 -2.85
CA ILE A 64 -31.48 -9.47 -2.56
C ILE A 64 -30.47 -9.99 -3.59
N SER A 65 -30.54 -11.27 -3.96
CA SER A 65 -29.68 -11.86 -5.00
C SER A 65 -29.94 -11.28 -6.39
N GLY A 66 -31.21 -10.98 -6.71
CA GLY A 66 -31.60 -10.30 -7.95
C GLY A 66 -31.10 -8.85 -8.02
N GLN A 67 -31.19 -8.10 -6.91
CA GLN A 67 -30.67 -6.73 -6.81
C GLN A 67 -29.14 -6.70 -6.91
N ASN A 68 -28.45 -7.67 -6.32
CA ASN A 68 -26.99 -7.79 -6.45
C ASN A 68 -26.57 -8.09 -7.90
N LYS A 69 -27.31 -8.96 -8.63
CA LYS A 69 -27.07 -9.20 -10.07
C LYS A 69 -27.32 -7.96 -10.94
N GLU A 70 -28.33 -7.16 -10.63
CA GLU A 70 -28.56 -5.87 -11.33
C GLU A 70 -27.47 -4.85 -11.01
N LEU A 71 -26.99 -4.80 -9.77
CA LEU A 71 -25.84 -3.98 -9.35
C LEU A 71 -24.55 -4.41 -10.04
N GLU A 72 -24.27 -5.72 -10.13
CA GLU A 72 -23.13 -6.28 -10.84
C GLU A 72 -23.18 -5.97 -12.35
N THR A 73 -24.38 -6.06 -12.97
CA THR A 73 -24.57 -5.76 -14.39
C THR A 73 -24.46 -4.25 -14.63
N LYS A 74 -24.95 -3.43 -13.72
CA LYS A 74 -24.72 -1.97 -13.72
C LYS A 74 -23.23 -1.65 -13.54
N HIS A 75 -22.53 -2.34 -12.66
CA HIS A 75 -21.09 -2.16 -12.42
C HIS A 75 -20.26 -2.49 -13.66
N ARG A 76 -20.54 -3.63 -14.32
CA ARG A 76 -19.93 -4.01 -15.61
C ARG A 76 -20.22 -3.00 -16.73
N ARG A 77 -21.44 -2.46 -16.81
CA ARG A 77 -21.80 -1.38 -17.75
C ARG A 77 -21.10 -0.08 -17.40
N THR A 78 -20.98 0.27 -16.11
CA THR A 78 -20.30 1.47 -15.63
C THR A 78 -18.81 1.41 -15.87
N ARG A 79 -18.14 0.23 -15.72
CA ARG A 79 -16.75 0.00 -16.14
C ARG A 79 -16.54 0.32 -17.64
N ARG A 80 -17.48 -0.07 -18.50
CA ARG A 80 -17.39 0.16 -19.94
C ARG A 80 -17.66 1.62 -20.34
N CYS A 81 -18.56 2.34 -19.62
CA CYS A 81 -18.85 3.76 -19.84
C CYS A 81 -17.75 4.68 -19.26
N ARG A 82 -17.07 4.30 -18.17
CA ARG A 82 -15.97 5.08 -17.56
C ARG A 82 -14.72 5.17 -18.45
N MET A 83 -14.57 4.30 -19.45
CA MET A 83 -13.49 4.43 -20.44
C MET A 83 -13.59 5.68 -21.31
N MET A 84 -14.67 6.49 -21.18
CA MET A 84 -14.89 7.76 -21.89
C MET A 84 -14.74 9.00 -20.99
N GLU A 85 -14.31 8.85 -19.73
CA GLU A 85 -14.03 10.00 -18.87
C GLU A 85 -12.80 10.80 -19.37
N LYS A 86 -12.82 12.12 -19.16
CA LYS A 86 -11.73 13.05 -19.48
C LYS A 86 -10.41 12.46 -18.97
N LYS A 87 -9.44 12.29 -19.87
CA LYS A 87 -8.11 11.79 -19.53
C LYS A 87 -7.50 12.68 -18.46
N ARG A 88 -7.27 12.14 -17.27
CA ARG A 88 -6.66 12.85 -16.13
C ARG A 88 -5.16 12.63 -16.09
N THR A 89 -4.49 13.52 -15.39
CA THR A 89 -3.04 13.41 -15.12
C THR A 89 -2.78 13.63 -13.64
N TYR A 90 -2.18 12.63 -13.02
CA TYR A 90 -1.79 12.67 -11.61
C TYR A 90 -0.27 12.65 -11.46
N ILE A 91 0.23 13.38 -10.47
CA ILE A 91 1.62 13.32 -10.05
C ILE A 91 1.66 12.83 -8.60
N ALA A 92 2.49 11.83 -8.33
CA ALA A 92 2.90 11.45 -6.98
C ALA A 92 4.34 11.91 -6.75
N ILE A 93 4.62 12.51 -5.59
CA ILE A 93 5.98 12.92 -5.19
C ILE A 93 6.28 12.31 -3.83
N ASP A 94 7.46 11.67 -3.71
CA ASP A 94 8.01 11.09 -2.50
C ASP A 94 9.38 11.70 -2.18
N LEU A 95 9.54 12.24 -0.96
CA LEU A 95 10.77 12.88 -0.51
C LEU A 95 11.83 11.83 -0.16
N LYS A 96 12.98 11.93 -0.78
CA LYS A 96 14.01 10.90 -0.71
C LYS A 96 14.57 10.72 0.70
N SER A 97 14.33 9.54 1.31
CA SER A 97 14.81 9.22 2.66
C SER A 97 14.51 10.32 3.68
N PHE A 98 13.31 10.87 3.67
CA PHE A 98 12.90 12.14 4.24
C PHE A 98 13.52 12.45 5.61
N TYR A 99 13.30 11.62 6.62
CA TYR A 99 13.82 11.88 7.98
C TYR A 99 15.34 11.95 8.00
N ALA A 100 16.03 11.08 7.26
CA ALA A 100 17.48 11.11 7.17
C ALA A 100 17.97 12.38 6.45
N SER A 101 17.26 12.79 5.40
CA SER A 101 17.58 14.03 4.67
C SER A 101 17.41 15.27 5.53
N VAL A 102 16.33 15.34 6.33
CA VAL A 102 16.16 16.44 7.32
C VAL A 102 17.31 16.45 8.32
N GLU A 103 17.67 15.29 8.88
CA GLU A 103 18.75 15.21 9.85
C GLU A 103 20.13 15.56 9.27
N CYS A 104 20.37 15.27 7.98
CA CYS A 104 21.57 15.73 7.28
C CYS A 104 21.57 17.25 7.14
N LYS A 105 20.47 17.85 6.68
CA LYS A 105 20.38 19.32 6.48
C LYS A 105 20.58 20.09 7.77
N GLU A 106 20.00 19.64 8.87
CA GLU A 106 20.15 20.24 10.20
C GLU A 106 21.60 20.19 10.72
N ARG A 107 22.42 19.30 10.16
CA ARG A 107 23.85 19.17 10.46
C ARG A 107 24.75 19.80 9.41
N ASN A 108 24.19 20.55 8.45
CA ASN A 108 24.90 21.12 7.30
C ASN A 108 25.65 20.05 6.48
N ARG A 109 25.05 18.85 6.36
CA ARG A 109 25.55 17.73 5.57
C ARG A 109 24.73 17.56 4.29
N ASP A 110 25.34 16.97 3.26
CA ASP A 110 24.62 16.60 2.04
C ASP A 110 23.84 15.31 2.25
N PRO A 111 22.48 15.30 2.08
CA PRO A 111 21.67 14.10 2.21
C PRO A 111 22.02 12.97 1.24
N LEU A 112 22.65 13.29 0.09
CA LEU A 112 22.97 12.29 -0.93
C LEU A 112 24.29 11.57 -0.64
N THR A 113 25.25 12.22 0.02
CA THR A 113 26.58 11.67 0.28
C THR A 113 26.79 11.20 1.72
N THR A 114 26.05 11.74 2.67
CA THR A 114 26.25 11.44 4.10
C THR A 114 25.65 10.09 4.49
N ASN A 115 26.44 9.27 5.18
CA ASN A 115 25.99 8.02 5.81
C ASN A 115 25.28 8.36 7.12
N LEU A 116 23.96 8.19 7.16
CA LEU A 116 23.15 8.53 8.33
C LEU A 116 21.95 7.57 8.48
N VAL A 117 21.66 7.18 9.72
CA VAL A 117 20.39 6.53 10.09
C VAL A 117 19.67 7.34 11.15
N VAL A 118 18.33 7.30 11.12
CA VAL A 118 17.48 7.87 12.15
C VAL A 118 17.00 6.72 13.05
N ALA A 119 17.54 6.63 14.26
CA ALA A 119 17.22 5.59 15.21
C ALA A 119 17.42 6.06 16.65
N ASP A 120 16.66 5.49 17.57
CA ASP A 120 16.80 5.75 19.00
C ASP A 120 17.78 4.74 19.65
N LYS A 121 19.04 5.17 19.84
CA LYS A 121 20.08 4.37 20.49
C LYS A 121 19.80 4.06 21.97
N SER A 122 18.93 4.86 22.63
CA SER A 122 18.64 4.66 24.06
C SER A 122 17.80 3.40 24.33
N ARG A 123 17.19 2.83 23.28
CA ARG A 123 16.38 1.61 23.39
C ARG A 123 17.26 0.36 23.32
N THR A 124 17.21 -0.34 22.20
CA THR A 124 18.01 -1.56 21.97
C THR A 124 18.51 -1.57 20.53
N GLU A 125 19.53 -2.37 20.25
CA GLU A 125 20.01 -2.60 18.88
C GLU A 125 18.94 -3.25 17.96
N LYS A 126 17.87 -3.81 18.53
CA LYS A 126 16.72 -4.34 17.78
C LYS A 126 15.75 -3.23 17.31
N THR A 127 16.00 -1.97 17.70
CA THR A 127 15.20 -0.80 17.27
C THR A 127 15.21 -0.69 15.75
N ILE A 128 14.01 -0.45 15.18
CA ILE A 128 13.85 -0.21 13.75
C ILE A 128 14.30 1.22 13.45
N CYS A 129 15.18 1.40 12.47
CA CYS A 129 15.53 2.71 11.95
C CYS A 129 14.32 3.31 11.22
N LEU A 130 13.96 4.54 11.54
CA LEU A 130 12.89 5.26 10.86
C LEU A 130 13.27 5.64 9.43
N ALA A 131 14.54 5.94 9.20
CA ALA A 131 15.09 6.20 7.87
C ALA A 131 16.58 5.84 7.81
N VAL A 132 17.02 5.55 6.59
CA VAL A 132 18.42 5.32 6.21
C VAL A 132 18.73 6.23 5.03
N SER A 133 19.87 6.94 5.08
CA SER A 133 20.29 7.85 3.99
C SER A 133 20.56 7.10 2.68
N PRO A 134 20.47 7.78 1.52
CA PRO A 134 20.77 7.17 0.23
C PRO A 134 22.17 6.58 0.14
N ALA A 135 23.18 7.29 0.66
CA ALA A 135 24.58 6.84 0.69
C ALA A 135 24.72 5.51 1.45
N LEU A 136 24.10 5.42 2.62
CA LEU A 136 24.19 4.22 3.46
C LEU A 136 23.41 3.02 2.87
N LYS A 137 22.32 3.28 2.14
CA LYS A 137 21.58 2.24 1.40
C LYS A 137 22.44 1.56 0.32
N CYS A 138 23.46 2.22 -0.22
CA CYS A 138 24.37 1.62 -1.21
C CYS A 138 25.15 0.40 -0.66
N TYR A 139 25.25 0.27 0.65
CA TYR A 139 25.85 -0.90 1.30
C TYR A 139 24.86 -2.05 1.54
N GLY A 140 23.69 -2.04 0.88
CA GLY A 140 22.66 -3.08 0.99
C GLY A 140 21.82 -2.99 2.27
N ILE A 141 21.77 -1.83 2.91
CA ILE A 141 20.98 -1.58 4.12
C ILE A 141 19.56 -1.17 3.70
N PRO A 142 18.50 -1.89 4.10
CA PRO A 142 17.13 -1.55 3.76
C PRO A 142 16.67 -0.26 4.46
N GLY A 143 15.68 0.44 3.90
CA GLY A 143 15.19 1.72 4.41
C GLY A 143 14.63 1.68 5.83
N ARG A 144 14.18 0.51 6.28
CA ARG A 144 13.68 0.24 7.65
C ARG A 144 14.44 -0.90 8.31
N ALA A 145 15.77 -0.90 8.18
CA ALA A 145 16.64 -1.84 8.86
C ALA A 145 16.50 -1.76 10.38
N ARG A 146 16.78 -2.84 11.09
CA ARG A 146 17.05 -2.78 12.52
C ARG A 146 18.47 -2.23 12.73
N LEU A 147 18.71 -1.57 13.85
CA LEU A 147 20.01 -0.94 14.10
C LEU A 147 21.18 -1.95 14.09
N PHE A 148 20.97 -3.17 14.61
CA PHE A 148 22.00 -4.22 14.54
C PHE A 148 22.32 -4.66 13.10
N GLU A 149 21.32 -4.64 12.20
CA GLU A 149 21.55 -4.96 10.77
C GLU A 149 22.41 -3.89 10.10
N VAL A 150 22.23 -2.61 10.48
CA VAL A 150 23.09 -1.51 10.03
C VAL A 150 24.54 -1.76 10.49
N VAL A 151 24.74 -2.04 11.78
CA VAL A 151 26.07 -2.34 12.36
C VAL A 151 26.73 -3.49 11.60
N GLN A 152 26.00 -4.60 11.39
CA GLN A 152 26.51 -5.76 10.69
C GLN A 152 26.89 -5.44 9.24
N LYS A 153 26.02 -4.75 8.48
CA LYS A 153 26.28 -4.40 7.08
C LYS A 153 27.46 -3.44 6.91
N VAL A 154 27.59 -2.46 7.79
CA VAL A 154 28.77 -1.57 7.79
C VAL A 154 30.03 -2.34 8.12
N LYS A 155 29.99 -3.27 9.08
CA LYS A 155 31.14 -4.13 9.40
C LYS A 155 31.53 -5.04 8.23
N GLU A 156 30.57 -5.63 7.53
CA GLU A 156 30.81 -6.42 6.30
C GLU A 156 31.45 -5.55 5.21
N ALA A 157 30.91 -4.33 4.96
CA ALA A 157 31.43 -3.41 3.99
C ALA A 157 32.85 -2.94 4.33
N ASN A 158 33.12 -2.65 5.60
CA ASN A 158 34.45 -2.30 6.09
C ASN A 158 35.45 -3.45 5.97
N SER A 159 35.02 -4.70 6.21
CA SER A 159 35.86 -5.88 6.00
C SER A 159 36.28 -6.00 4.53
N ALA A 160 35.34 -5.85 3.59
CA ALA A 160 35.64 -5.84 2.15
C ALA A 160 36.52 -4.66 1.73
N ARG A 161 36.29 -3.48 2.32
CA ARG A 161 37.06 -2.24 2.05
C ARG A 161 38.49 -2.31 2.53
N ARG A 162 38.74 -2.96 3.68
CA ARG A 162 40.09 -3.14 4.26
C ARG A 162 41.05 -3.84 3.29
N TRP A 163 40.58 -4.76 2.47
CA TRP A 163 41.41 -5.40 1.44
C TRP A 163 41.91 -4.43 0.36
N LYS A 164 41.25 -3.29 0.17
CA LYS A 164 41.62 -2.23 -0.79
C LYS A 164 42.47 -1.13 -0.14
N ALA A 165 42.52 -1.10 1.19
CA ALA A 165 43.30 -0.10 1.93
C ALA A 165 44.81 -0.42 1.84
N PRO A 166 45.68 0.63 1.77
CA PRO A 166 47.13 0.45 1.83
C PRO A 166 47.53 -0.33 3.10
N ASN A 167 48.38 -1.33 2.96
CA ASN A 167 48.78 -2.22 4.05
C ASN A 167 47.64 -2.87 4.83
N ARG A 168 46.42 -2.92 4.23
CA ARG A 168 45.19 -3.44 4.87
C ARG A 168 44.83 -2.76 6.18
N THR A 169 45.23 -1.52 6.36
CA THR A 169 45.01 -0.75 7.59
C THR A 169 44.32 0.56 7.25
N PHE A 170 43.28 0.94 8.01
CA PHE A 170 42.64 2.22 7.90
C PHE A 170 43.47 3.30 8.65
N ILE A 171 43.51 4.51 8.06
CA ILE A 171 44.19 5.70 8.64
C ILE A 171 43.20 6.67 9.30
N GLY A 172 41.88 6.41 9.15
CA GLY A 172 40.81 7.23 9.70
C GLY A 172 39.46 6.67 9.29
N ALA A 173 38.39 7.40 9.56
CA ALA A 173 37.02 7.07 9.20
C ALA A 173 36.32 8.29 8.59
N SER A 174 35.28 8.06 7.74
CA SER A 174 34.45 9.12 7.21
C SER A 174 32.99 8.65 7.10
N ASP A 175 32.08 9.58 7.35
CA ASP A 175 30.64 9.44 7.12
C ASP A 175 30.21 10.01 5.76
N ASP A 176 31.13 10.50 4.92
CA ASP A 176 30.87 11.03 3.60
C ASP A 176 31.28 10.03 2.50
N SER A 177 30.31 9.65 1.65
CA SER A 177 30.56 8.69 0.57
C SER A 177 31.48 9.23 -0.53
N ALA A 178 31.56 10.56 -0.73
CA ALA A 178 32.47 11.14 -1.70
C ALA A 178 33.92 11.02 -1.21
N GLU A 179 34.18 11.32 0.06
CA GLU A 179 35.49 11.10 0.68
C GLU A 179 35.89 9.63 0.68
N LEU A 180 34.94 8.75 1.04
CA LEU A 180 35.16 7.30 1.03
C LEU A 180 35.50 6.77 -0.36
N ASN A 181 34.88 7.31 -1.41
CA ASN A 181 35.16 6.91 -2.79
C ASN A 181 36.54 7.42 -3.28
N SER A 182 36.98 8.59 -2.82
CA SER A 182 38.26 9.14 -3.18
C SER A 182 39.43 8.53 -2.42
N ASN A 183 39.20 8.06 -1.18
CA ASN A 183 40.24 7.53 -0.32
C ASN A 183 39.89 6.13 0.26
N PRO A 184 40.41 5.04 -0.31
CA PRO A 184 40.16 3.69 0.17
C PRO A 184 40.77 3.38 1.55
N ALA A 185 41.66 4.22 2.06
CA ALA A 185 42.27 4.07 3.38
C ALA A 185 41.36 4.54 4.53
N LEU A 186 40.20 5.13 4.23
CA LEU A 186 39.21 5.52 5.24
C LEU A 186 38.23 4.40 5.53
N GLU A 187 37.92 4.19 6.81
CA GLU A 187 36.83 3.31 7.26
C GLU A 187 35.48 3.97 7.07
N ILE A 188 34.46 3.20 6.73
CA ILE A 188 33.07 3.67 6.66
C ILE A 188 32.57 3.90 8.08
N ASP A 189 32.19 5.14 8.36
CA ASP A 189 31.45 5.53 9.57
C ASP A 189 30.06 6.05 9.18
N TYR A 190 29.19 6.24 10.16
CA TYR A 190 27.84 6.75 9.96
C TYR A 190 27.28 7.43 11.21
N ILE A 191 26.42 8.40 11.00
CA ILE A 191 25.73 9.15 12.04
C ILE A 191 24.45 8.39 12.45
N VAL A 192 24.22 8.22 13.75
CA VAL A 192 22.91 7.79 14.28
C VAL A 192 22.22 8.99 14.90
N ALA A 193 21.22 9.53 14.21
CA ALA A 193 20.43 10.65 14.65
C ALA A 193 19.21 10.20 15.46
N PRO A 194 18.92 10.79 16.63
CA PRO A 194 17.68 10.50 17.36
C PRO A 194 16.46 11.03 16.59
N PRO A 195 15.28 10.35 16.65
CA PRO A 195 14.07 10.79 15.98
C PRO A 195 13.55 12.13 16.55
N ARG A 196 13.22 13.08 15.68
CA ARG A 196 12.67 14.41 16.02
C ARG A 196 11.38 14.69 15.24
N MET A 197 10.28 13.98 15.61
CA MET A 197 9.02 13.99 14.84
C MET A 197 8.43 15.39 14.64
N ALA A 198 8.50 16.27 15.64
CA ALA A 198 8.02 17.66 15.52
C ALA A 198 8.76 18.41 14.40
N LEU A 199 10.08 18.27 14.33
CA LEU A 199 10.89 18.86 13.27
C LEU A 199 10.53 18.29 11.88
N TYR A 200 10.29 16.99 11.78
CA TYR A 200 9.90 16.39 10.50
C TYR A 200 8.53 16.87 10.03
N LEU A 201 7.58 17.09 10.94
CA LEU A 201 6.27 17.69 10.64
C LEU A 201 6.44 19.14 10.16
N GLU A 202 7.32 19.93 10.77
CA GLU A 202 7.62 21.29 10.36
C GLU A 202 8.17 21.32 8.92
N TYR A 203 9.16 20.48 8.60
CA TYR A 203 9.70 20.35 7.23
C TYR A 203 8.63 19.88 6.24
N SER A 204 7.80 18.91 6.60
CA SER A 204 6.70 18.43 5.77
C SER A 204 5.70 19.55 5.47
N THR A 205 5.29 20.32 6.48
CA THR A 205 4.39 21.47 6.32
C THR A 205 5.00 22.55 5.43
N ARG A 206 6.27 22.86 5.61
CA ARG A 206 7.01 23.80 4.76
C ARG A 206 7.04 23.34 3.31
N ILE A 207 7.29 22.06 3.05
CA ILE A 207 7.30 21.49 1.70
C ILE A 207 5.87 21.48 1.10
N TYR A 208 4.85 21.14 1.90
CA TYR A 208 3.47 21.22 1.45
C TYR A 208 3.09 22.65 1.02
N SER A 209 3.56 23.68 1.75
CA SER A 209 3.35 25.08 1.37
C SER A 209 4.02 25.44 0.04
N ILE A 210 5.08 24.73 -0.35
CA ILE A 210 5.69 24.91 -1.68
C ILE A 210 4.75 24.35 -2.76
N TYR A 211 4.18 23.16 -2.57
CA TYR A 211 3.24 22.59 -3.53
C TYR A 211 1.99 23.46 -3.73
N LEU A 212 1.52 24.12 -2.66
CA LEU A 212 0.39 25.06 -2.72
C LEU A 212 0.63 26.30 -3.60
N LYS A 213 1.89 26.61 -3.97
CA LYS A 213 2.17 27.66 -4.96
C LYS A 213 1.75 27.28 -6.37
N TYR A 214 1.63 25.98 -6.65
CA TYR A 214 1.40 25.41 -7.98
C TYR A 214 0.02 24.80 -8.12
N ILE A 215 -0.47 24.13 -7.08
CA ILE A 215 -1.68 23.29 -7.09
C ILE A 215 -2.55 23.71 -5.92
N ALA A 216 -3.86 23.87 -6.16
CA ALA A 216 -4.84 24.19 -5.12
C ALA A 216 -5.00 23.03 -4.10
N PRO A 217 -5.31 23.32 -2.83
CA PRO A 217 -5.41 22.31 -1.79
C PRO A 217 -6.48 21.24 -2.07
N GLU A 218 -7.50 21.54 -2.88
CA GLU A 218 -8.54 20.61 -3.30
C GLU A 218 -7.99 19.47 -4.17
N ASP A 219 -6.91 19.74 -4.93
CA ASP A 219 -6.29 18.81 -5.86
C ASP A 219 -5.00 18.19 -5.33
N ILE A 220 -4.67 18.44 -4.05
CA ILE A 220 -3.52 17.82 -3.36
C ILE A 220 -4.03 16.90 -2.24
N PHE A 221 -3.53 15.67 -2.20
CA PHE A 221 -3.75 14.72 -1.12
C PHE A 221 -2.41 14.33 -0.46
N PRO A 222 -2.11 14.82 0.76
CA PRO A 222 -0.99 14.32 1.56
C PRO A 222 -1.27 12.86 1.96
N TYR A 223 -0.56 11.94 1.35
CA TYR A 223 -0.70 10.50 1.63
C TYR A 223 0.05 10.09 2.88
N SER A 224 1.22 10.70 3.09
CA SER A 224 2.04 10.54 4.29
C SER A 224 2.77 11.86 4.62
N ILE A 225 3.66 11.84 5.59
CA ILE A 225 4.50 12.98 5.95
C ILE A 225 5.49 13.37 4.84
N ASP A 226 5.82 12.44 3.95
CA ASP A 226 6.83 12.58 2.90
C ASP A 226 6.29 12.29 1.49
N GLU A 227 5.02 11.95 1.38
CA GLU A 227 4.40 11.58 0.10
C GLU A 227 3.08 12.30 -0.15
N VAL A 228 2.89 12.79 -1.38
CA VAL A 228 1.71 13.52 -1.83
C VAL A 228 1.26 13.05 -3.21
N PHE A 229 -0.07 13.04 -3.40
CA PHE A 229 -0.71 12.91 -4.72
C PHE A 229 -1.32 14.24 -5.13
N MET A 230 -1.23 14.55 -6.42
CA MET A 230 -1.80 15.77 -7.01
C MET A 230 -2.53 15.44 -8.30
N ASP A 231 -3.74 15.94 -8.47
CA ASP A 231 -4.43 15.96 -9.77
C ASP A 231 -4.00 17.25 -10.49
N VAL A 232 -3.19 17.11 -11.52
CA VAL A 232 -2.61 18.25 -12.24
C VAL A 232 -3.30 18.53 -13.58
N THR A 233 -4.42 17.84 -13.86
CA THR A 233 -5.08 17.83 -15.15
C THR A 233 -5.37 19.23 -15.70
N ASP A 234 -5.96 20.09 -14.89
CA ASP A 234 -6.38 21.41 -15.31
C ASP A 234 -5.26 22.47 -15.23
N TYR A 235 -4.16 22.14 -14.53
CA TYR A 235 -3.01 23.04 -14.34
C TYR A 235 -2.02 23.04 -15.51
N LEU A 236 -1.90 21.92 -16.22
CA LEU A 236 -0.95 21.76 -17.33
C LEU A 236 -1.17 22.79 -18.43
N HIS A 237 -2.43 23.04 -18.77
CA HIS A 237 -2.77 24.06 -19.77
C HIS A 237 -2.48 25.47 -19.23
N THR A 238 -2.83 25.73 -17.96
CA THR A 238 -2.64 27.05 -17.32
C THR A 238 -1.17 27.43 -17.26
N TYR A 239 -0.29 26.49 -16.93
CA TYR A 239 1.15 26.73 -16.87
C TYR A 239 1.86 26.53 -18.22
N ASN A 240 1.16 26.02 -19.23
CA ASN A 240 1.74 25.64 -20.53
C ASN A 240 2.97 24.71 -20.34
N MET A 241 2.83 23.72 -19.45
CA MET A 241 3.88 22.76 -19.08
C MET A 241 3.41 21.33 -19.34
N THR A 242 4.37 20.48 -19.68
CA THR A 242 4.16 19.02 -19.61
C THR A 242 4.09 18.55 -18.14
N PRO A 243 3.47 17.40 -17.85
CA PRO A 243 3.46 16.85 -16.49
C PRO A 243 4.85 16.70 -15.88
N ARG A 244 5.83 16.33 -16.72
CA ARG A 244 7.22 16.15 -16.30
C ARG A 244 7.90 17.47 -15.93
N GLU A 245 7.68 18.53 -16.71
CA GLU A 245 8.19 19.88 -16.42
C GLU A 245 7.59 20.43 -15.14
N LEU A 246 6.29 20.27 -14.93
CA LEU A 246 5.63 20.71 -13.70
C LEU A 246 6.16 19.95 -12.47
N ALA A 247 6.28 18.62 -12.56
CA ALA A 247 6.87 17.80 -11.49
C ALA A 247 8.31 18.24 -11.18
N MET A 248 9.14 18.44 -12.21
CA MET A 248 10.52 18.90 -12.04
C MET A 248 10.57 20.28 -11.39
N THR A 249 9.74 21.23 -11.82
CA THR A 249 9.67 22.58 -11.25
C THR A 249 9.34 22.55 -9.76
N MET A 250 8.34 21.76 -9.35
CA MET A 250 7.99 21.60 -7.94
C MET A 250 9.13 20.97 -7.13
N ILE A 251 9.77 19.92 -7.65
CA ILE A 251 10.88 19.23 -6.97
C ILE A 251 12.09 20.18 -6.84
N GLN A 252 12.39 20.97 -7.86
CA GLN A 252 13.49 21.94 -7.81
C GLN A 252 13.22 23.08 -6.80
N ASP A 253 11.96 23.56 -6.67
CA ASP A 253 11.60 24.53 -5.63
C ASP A 253 11.76 23.94 -4.22
N VAL A 254 11.33 22.68 -4.02
CA VAL A 254 11.57 21.94 -2.76
C VAL A 254 13.06 21.81 -2.48
N LEU A 255 13.86 21.37 -3.46
CA LEU A 255 15.31 21.19 -3.31
C LEU A 255 16.00 22.52 -2.98
N LYS A 256 15.68 23.60 -3.70
CA LYS A 256 16.23 24.94 -3.47
C LYS A 256 15.89 25.48 -2.08
N THR A 257 14.67 25.22 -1.61
CA THR A 257 14.15 25.77 -0.35
C THR A 257 14.60 24.97 0.87
N THR A 258 14.71 23.64 0.74
CA THR A 258 14.96 22.72 1.88
C THR A 258 16.23 21.89 1.74
N GLY A 259 16.82 21.83 0.56
CA GLY A 259 17.95 20.95 0.25
C GLY A 259 17.60 19.47 0.21
N ILE A 260 16.29 19.14 0.12
CA ILE A 260 15.78 17.76 0.06
C ILE A 260 15.30 17.47 -1.36
N THR A 261 15.80 16.39 -1.95
CA THR A 261 15.37 15.93 -3.28
C THR A 261 14.21 14.96 -3.18
N ALA A 262 13.55 14.67 -4.32
CA ALA A 262 12.40 13.81 -4.38
C ALA A 262 12.43 12.89 -5.61
N THR A 263 11.55 11.88 -5.57
CA THR A 263 11.20 11.02 -6.69
C THR A 263 9.76 11.30 -7.08
N ALA A 264 9.44 11.33 -8.37
CA ALA A 264 8.08 11.51 -8.84
C ALA A 264 7.63 10.39 -9.78
N GLY A 265 6.33 10.13 -9.73
CA GLY A 265 5.63 9.30 -10.68
C GLY A 265 4.49 10.08 -11.32
N ILE A 266 4.31 9.92 -12.62
CA ILE A 266 3.26 10.54 -13.41
C ILE A 266 2.36 9.42 -13.95
N GLY A 267 1.04 9.58 -13.87
CA GLY A 267 0.11 8.57 -14.34
C GLY A 267 -1.25 9.14 -14.71
N THR A 268 -2.04 8.36 -15.45
CA THR A 268 -3.41 8.69 -15.83
C THR A 268 -4.41 8.53 -14.68
N ASN A 269 -3.97 7.92 -13.58
CA ASN A 269 -4.71 7.76 -12.33
C ASN A 269 -3.75 7.66 -11.13
N MET A 270 -4.28 7.68 -9.90
CA MET A 270 -3.47 7.66 -8.68
C MET A 270 -2.68 6.35 -8.50
N TYR A 271 -3.21 5.21 -8.96
CA TYR A 271 -2.46 3.95 -8.93
C TYR A 271 -1.26 4.01 -9.85
N LEU A 272 -1.43 4.41 -11.10
CA LEU A 272 -0.34 4.42 -12.09
C LEU A 272 0.76 5.42 -11.74
N CYS A 273 0.43 6.62 -11.21
CA CYS A 273 1.46 7.54 -10.77
C CYS A 273 2.25 7.00 -9.57
N LYS A 274 1.58 6.31 -8.62
CA LYS A 274 2.26 5.64 -7.49
C LYS A 274 3.17 4.52 -7.98
N ILE A 275 2.70 3.65 -8.88
CA ILE A 275 3.50 2.54 -9.44
C ILE A 275 4.66 3.06 -10.29
N ALA A 276 4.46 4.14 -11.06
CA ALA A 276 5.55 4.80 -11.78
C ALA A 276 6.64 5.27 -10.82
N MET A 277 6.27 5.87 -9.70
CA MET A 277 7.19 6.36 -8.68
C MET A 277 7.91 5.22 -7.95
N ASP A 278 7.16 4.22 -7.47
CA ASP A 278 7.71 3.18 -6.58
C ASP A 278 8.50 2.10 -7.31
N ILE A 279 8.08 1.74 -8.53
CA ILE A 279 8.73 0.66 -9.28
C ILE A 279 9.60 1.22 -10.39
N VAL A 280 9.05 2.00 -11.32
CA VAL A 280 9.79 2.40 -12.52
C VAL A 280 10.88 3.42 -12.21
N ALA A 281 10.58 4.46 -11.41
CA ALA A 281 11.55 5.51 -11.10
C ALA A 281 12.74 5.01 -10.29
N LYS A 282 12.59 3.94 -9.50
CA LYS A 282 13.70 3.31 -8.76
C LYS A 282 14.79 2.75 -9.67
N HIS A 283 14.43 2.33 -10.88
CA HIS A 283 15.35 1.75 -11.87
C HIS A 283 15.89 2.76 -12.89
N ILE A 284 15.39 4.00 -12.85
CA ILE A 284 15.90 5.09 -13.70
C ILE A 284 17.12 5.72 -13.02
N LYS A 285 18.15 6.03 -13.83
CA LYS A 285 19.30 6.80 -13.36
C LYS A 285 18.84 8.17 -12.88
N ALA A 286 19.24 8.55 -11.66
CA ALA A 286 19.00 9.88 -11.14
C ALA A 286 19.73 10.94 -11.96
N ASP A 287 19.16 12.14 -12.05
CA ASP A 287 19.86 13.30 -12.57
C ASP A 287 20.95 13.81 -11.59
N LYS A 288 21.60 14.93 -11.92
CA LYS A 288 22.65 15.54 -11.10
C LYS A 288 22.18 15.92 -9.68
N ASP A 289 20.89 16.22 -9.53
CA ASP A 289 20.26 16.64 -8.27
C ASP A 289 19.60 15.45 -7.54
N GLY A 290 19.82 14.22 -8.00
CA GLY A 290 19.27 13.00 -7.43
C GLY A 290 17.80 12.76 -7.75
N VAL A 291 17.19 13.53 -8.63
CA VAL A 291 15.79 13.45 -9.02
C VAL A 291 15.56 12.28 -9.99
N ARG A 292 14.46 11.60 -9.80
CA ARG A 292 13.97 10.53 -10.68
C ARG A 292 12.50 10.74 -10.97
N ILE A 293 12.14 10.77 -12.25
CA ILE A 293 10.74 10.91 -12.68
C ILE A 293 10.42 9.81 -13.67
N ALA A 294 9.35 9.04 -13.40
CA ALA A 294 8.82 8.03 -14.30
C ALA A 294 7.38 8.34 -14.66
N GLU A 295 6.93 7.81 -15.80
CA GLU A 295 5.59 8.02 -16.34
C GLU A 295 5.00 6.71 -16.83
N LEU A 296 3.71 6.47 -16.49
CA LEU A 296 2.94 5.32 -16.92
C LEU A 296 1.53 5.73 -17.33
N ASP A 297 1.09 5.19 -18.45
CA ASP A 297 -0.32 5.01 -18.80
C ASP A 297 -0.68 3.52 -18.68
N GLU A 298 -1.95 3.17 -18.89
CA GLU A 298 -2.46 1.80 -18.77
C GLU A 298 -1.73 0.84 -19.73
N MET A 299 -1.41 1.28 -20.95
CA MET A 299 -0.75 0.44 -21.94
C MET A 299 0.74 0.24 -21.65
N SER A 300 1.44 1.29 -21.24
CA SER A 300 2.86 1.19 -20.85
C SER A 300 3.03 0.42 -19.55
N TYR A 301 2.09 0.54 -18.59
CA TYR A 301 2.01 -0.28 -17.40
C TYR A 301 1.92 -1.77 -17.75
N ARG A 302 0.96 -2.16 -18.61
CA ARG A 302 0.77 -3.55 -19.03
C ARG A 302 2.01 -4.10 -19.73
N ARG A 303 2.61 -3.33 -20.66
CA ARG A 303 3.80 -3.73 -21.39
C ARG A 303 5.04 -3.92 -20.53
N LYS A 304 5.23 -3.03 -19.53
CA LYS A 304 6.47 -2.98 -18.72
C LYS A 304 6.37 -3.79 -17.43
N LEU A 305 5.17 -3.87 -16.81
CA LEU A 305 5.04 -4.32 -15.43
C LEU A 305 4.12 -5.53 -15.23
N TRP A 306 3.40 -5.98 -16.26
CA TRP A 306 2.57 -7.19 -16.12
C TRP A 306 3.36 -8.45 -15.76
N SER A 307 4.64 -8.53 -16.10
CA SER A 307 5.55 -9.62 -15.74
C SER A 307 6.44 -9.31 -14.53
N HIS A 308 6.32 -8.13 -13.93
CA HIS A 308 7.14 -7.73 -12.78
C HIS A 308 6.88 -8.61 -11.56
N ARG A 309 7.95 -8.92 -10.82
CA ARG A 309 7.96 -9.65 -9.55
C ARG A 309 8.90 -8.95 -8.56
N PRO A 310 8.62 -9.03 -7.26
CA PRO A 310 7.50 -9.72 -6.61
C PRO A 310 6.20 -8.88 -6.66
N LEU A 311 5.05 -9.53 -6.45
CA LEU A 311 3.74 -8.86 -6.35
C LEU A 311 3.68 -7.83 -5.21
N THR A 312 4.46 -8.00 -4.16
CA THR A 312 4.53 -7.09 -3.00
C THR A 312 5.13 -5.73 -3.32
N ASP A 313 5.69 -5.51 -4.49
CA ASP A 313 6.15 -4.19 -4.95
C ASP A 313 4.98 -3.30 -5.39
N PHE A 314 3.84 -3.93 -5.73
CA PHE A 314 2.66 -3.20 -6.16
C PHE A 314 1.88 -2.65 -4.97
N TRP A 315 1.47 -1.39 -5.08
CA TRP A 315 0.67 -0.73 -4.07
C TRP A 315 -0.58 -1.55 -3.73
N ARG A 316 -0.89 -1.66 -2.44
CA ARG A 316 -1.97 -2.45 -1.84
C ARG A 316 -1.84 -3.98 -1.95
N VAL A 317 -0.75 -4.51 -2.48
CA VAL A 317 -0.48 -5.95 -2.45
C VAL A 317 0.53 -6.27 -1.34
N GLY A 318 0.02 -6.68 -0.18
CA GLY A 318 0.84 -7.11 0.94
C GLY A 318 1.23 -8.60 0.85
N LYS A 319 2.13 -9.04 1.75
CA LYS A 319 2.60 -10.44 1.81
C LYS A 319 1.47 -11.47 1.90
N GLY A 320 0.38 -11.15 2.61
CA GLY A 320 -0.77 -12.05 2.73
C GLY A 320 -1.53 -12.23 1.42
N TYR A 321 -1.66 -11.17 0.61
CA TYR A 321 -2.25 -11.25 -0.73
C TYR A 321 -1.36 -12.02 -1.69
N ALA A 322 -0.06 -11.68 -1.72
CA ALA A 322 0.91 -12.36 -2.58
C ALA A 322 0.94 -13.87 -2.30
N LYS A 323 1.03 -14.27 -1.01
CA LYS A 323 1.03 -15.69 -0.62
C LYS A 323 -0.22 -16.43 -1.11
N LYS A 324 -1.43 -15.86 -0.91
CA LYS A 324 -2.67 -16.49 -1.38
C LYS A 324 -2.72 -16.64 -2.91
N LEU A 325 -2.22 -15.66 -3.65
CA LEU A 325 -2.13 -15.71 -5.11
C LEU A 325 -1.13 -16.77 -5.59
N GLU A 326 0.03 -16.84 -4.94
CA GLU A 326 1.09 -17.81 -5.23
C GLU A 326 0.63 -19.26 -5.04
N GLU A 327 -0.22 -19.54 -4.04
CA GLU A 327 -0.85 -20.86 -3.81
C GLU A 327 -1.67 -21.34 -5.03
N TYR A 328 -2.14 -20.40 -5.87
CA TYR A 328 -2.87 -20.68 -7.11
C TYR A 328 -2.02 -20.42 -8.37
N GLY A 329 -0.70 -20.27 -8.24
CA GLY A 329 0.18 -20.04 -9.38
C GLY A 329 0.05 -18.66 -10.03
N LEU A 330 -0.54 -17.67 -9.35
CA LEU A 330 -0.67 -16.29 -9.80
C LEU A 330 0.46 -15.45 -9.21
N TYR A 331 1.49 -15.19 -10.00
CA TYR A 331 2.73 -14.55 -9.52
C TYR A 331 2.90 -13.10 -9.99
N THR A 332 2.06 -12.64 -10.91
CA THR A 332 2.21 -11.33 -11.55
C THR A 332 0.87 -10.64 -11.71
N MET A 333 0.88 -9.31 -11.89
CA MET A 333 -0.34 -8.54 -12.21
C MET A 333 -0.95 -9.00 -13.54
N GLY A 334 -0.14 -9.42 -14.51
CA GLY A 334 -0.61 -10.01 -15.75
C GLY A 334 -1.36 -11.33 -15.55
N ASP A 335 -0.96 -12.17 -14.56
CA ASP A 335 -1.68 -13.40 -14.23
C ASP A 335 -3.05 -13.09 -13.63
N ILE A 336 -3.11 -12.10 -12.71
CA ILE A 336 -4.36 -11.65 -12.10
C ILE A 336 -5.31 -11.07 -13.16
N ALA A 337 -4.79 -10.23 -14.06
CA ALA A 337 -5.58 -9.66 -15.15
C ALA A 337 -6.13 -10.74 -16.10
N ARG A 338 -5.33 -11.75 -16.47
CA ARG A 338 -5.80 -12.88 -17.28
C ARG A 338 -6.81 -13.74 -16.54
N CYS A 339 -6.59 -14.01 -15.25
CA CYS A 339 -7.54 -14.73 -14.41
C CYS A 339 -8.90 -14.03 -14.40
N SER A 340 -8.96 -12.71 -14.27
CA SER A 340 -10.21 -11.95 -14.20
C SER A 340 -11.12 -12.03 -15.43
N ILE A 341 -10.59 -12.46 -16.57
CA ILE A 341 -11.35 -12.61 -17.84
C ILE A 341 -11.60 -14.07 -18.22
N GLY A 342 -11.22 -15.02 -17.38
CA GLY A 342 -11.46 -16.45 -17.58
C GLY A 342 -12.97 -16.77 -17.59
N LYS A 343 -13.32 -17.85 -18.29
CA LYS A 343 -14.71 -18.27 -18.39
C LYS A 343 -15.22 -18.84 -17.07
N ALA A 344 -16.52 -18.76 -16.82
CA ALA A 344 -17.15 -19.22 -15.59
C ALA A 344 -16.95 -20.73 -15.27
N ASN A 345 -16.65 -21.54 -16.29
CA ASN A 345 -16.35 -22.96 -16.15
C ASN A 345 -14.86 -23.29 -16.01
N GLU A 346 -13.98 -22.29 -16.07
CA GLU A 346 -12.53 -22.44 -15.89
C GLU A 346 -12.16 -22.24 -14.42
N LEU A 347 -11.05 -22.87 -13.98
CA LEU A 347 -10.52 -22.68 -12.63
C LEU A 347 -10.05 -21.23 -12.39
N TYR A 348 -9.40 -20.66 -13.38
CA TYR A 348 -8.88 -19.29 -13.34
C TYR A 348 -9.91 -18.34 -13.95
N ASN A 349 -10.74 -17.76 -13.09
CA ASN A 349 -11.77 -16.82 -13.45
C ASN A 349 -11.95 -15.76 -12.34
N GLU A 350 -12.85 -14.81 -12.54
CA GLU A 350 -13.13 -13.74 -11.58
C GLU A 350 -13.64 -14.30 -10.23
N ASP A 351 -14.43 -15.39 -10.24
CA ASP A 351 -14.99 -15.99 -9.03
C ASP A 351 -13.89 -16.53 -8.09
N LEU A 352 -12.77 -17.02 -8.63
CA LEU A 352 -11.61 -17.40 -7.83
C LEU A 352 -11.05 -16.21 -7.05
N LEU A 353 -10.90 -15.06 -7.68
CA LEU A 353 -10.38 -13.85 -7.03
C LEU A 353 -11.33 -13.35 -5.94
N TYR A 354 -12.64 -13.37 -6.20
CA TYR A 354 -13.64 -13.03 -5.18
C TYR A 354 -13.68 -14.05 -4.02
N LYS A 355 -13.47 -15.32 -4.28
CA LYS A 355 -13.35 -16.37 -3.25
C LYS A 355 -12.16 -16.09 -2.32
N LEU A 356 -11.02 -15.61 -2.85
CA LEU A 356 -9.80 -15.36 -2.09
C LEU A 356 -9.85 -14.06 -1.31
N PHE A 357 -10.46 -13.00 -1.86
CA PHE A 357 -10.33 -11.62 -1.36
C PHE A 357 -11.67 -10.92 -1.06
N GLY A 358 -12.80 -11.56 -1.35
CA GLY A 358 -14.11 -10.93 -1.21
C GLY A 358 -14.22 -9.69 -2.11
N VAL A 359 -14.87 -8.66 -1.63
CA VAL A 359 -15.05 -7.38 -2.35
C VAL A 359 -13.72 -6.69 -2.72
N ASN A 360 -12.64 -6.98 -2.01
CA ASN A 360 -11.33 -6.43 -2.33
C ASN A 360 -10.74 -6.98 -3.64
N ALA A 361 -11.32 -8.05 -4.20
CA ALA A 361 -10.96 -8.56 -5.51
C ALA A 361 -11.20 -7.52 -6.62
N GLU A 362 -12.25 -6.69 -6.50
CA GLU A 362 -12.54 -5.65 -7.49
C GLU A 362 -11.37 -4.68 -7.66
N LEU A 363 -10.88 -4.13 -6.54
CA LEU A 363 -9.76 -3.21 -6.60
C LEU A 363 -8.48 -3.89 -7.08
N LEU A 364 -8.24 -5.15 -6.68
CA LEU A 364 -7.08 -5.92 -7.15
C LEU A 364 -7.13 -6.15 -8.66
N ILE A 365 -8.31 -6.48 -9.21
CA ILE A 365 -8.53 -6.66 -10.64
C ILE A 365 -8.34 -5.33 -11.38
N ASP A 366 -8.94 -4.25 -10.88
CA ASP A 366 -8.80 -2.92 -11.47
C ASP A 366 -7.32 -2.50 -11.54
N HIS A 367 -6.58 -2.67 -10.45
CA HIS A 367 -5.13 -2.41 -10.39
C HIS A 367 -4.33 -3.31 -11.33
N ALA A 368 -4.70 -4.59 -11.47
CA ALA A 368 -4.05 -5.49 -12.42
C ALA A 368 -4.21 -5.02 -13.88
N TRP A 369 -5.32 -4.37 -14.21
CA TRP A 369 -5.55 -3.73 -15.51
C TRP A 369 -4.96 -2.33 -15.63
N GLY A 370 -4.43 -1.76 -14.53
CA GLY A 370 -3.89 -0.39 -14.47
C GLY A 370 -4.97 0.67 -14.32
N TYR A 371 -6.13 0.31 -13.77
CA TYR A 371 -7.22 1.21 -13.51
C TYR A 371 -7.33 1.53 -12.01
N GLU A 372 -7.72 2.77 -11.68
CA GLU A 372 -8.02 3.20 -10.31
C GLU A 372 -9.34 3.97 -10.32
N PRO A 373 -10.39 3.42 -9.68
CA PRO A 373 -11.70 4.08 -9.67
C PRO A 373 -11.74 5.34 -8.80
N CYS A 374 -10.82 5.46 -7.82
CA CYS A 374 -10.81 6.57 -6.90
C CYS A 374 -10.19 7.83 -7.54
N THR A 375 -10.90 8.95 -7.44
CA THR A 375 -10.43 10.26 -7.92
C THR A 375 -10.09 11.18 -6.75
N MET A 376 -9.32 12.26 -6.98
CA MET A 376 -9.02 13.27 -5.95
C MET A 376 -10.28 13.81 -5.28
N LYS A 377 -11.31 14.09 -6.08
CA LYS A 377 -12.62 14.54 -5.57
C LYS A 377 -13.26 13.54 -4.61
N MET A 378 -13.17 12.24 -4.89
CA MET A 378 -13.70 11.19 -4.01
C MET A 378 -12.89 11.10 -2.72
N VAL A 379 -11.56 11.19 -2.80
CA VAL A 379 -10.69 11.22 -1.61
C VAL A 379 -11.06 12.38 -0.69
N LYS A 380 -11.24 13.59 -1.26
CA LYS A 380 -11.60 14.79 -0.48
C LYS A 380 -13.03 14.74 0.09
N ALA A 381 -13.95 14.08 -0.58
CA ALA A 381 -15.34 13.94 -0.13
C ALA A 381 -15.52 12.82 0.91
N TYR A 382 -14.52 11.93 1.08
CA TYR A 382 -14.64 10.80 2.00
C TYR A 382 -14.72 11.26 3.45
N LYS A 383 -15.76 10.79 4.14
CA LYS A 383 -15.92 10.94 5.58
C LYS A 383 -16.02 9.54 6.20
N PRO A 384 -15.15 9.19 7.17
CA PRO A 384 -15.24 7.89 7.82
C PRO A 384 -16.54 7.77 8.61
N GLU A 385 -17.19 6.61 8.53
CA GLU A 385 -18.40 6.32 9.32
C GLU A 385 -18.09 6.16 10.80
N THR A 386 -16.89 5.68 11.11
CA THR A 386 -16.42 5.49 12.49
C THR A 386 -15.03 6.11 12.67
N ASN A 387 -14.81 6.72 13.82
CA ASN A 387 -13.49 7.22 14.21
C ASN A 387 -12.89 6.28 15.24
N SER A 388 -11.67 5.80 14.96
CA SER A 388 -10.86 5.04 15.92
C SER A 388 -9.55 5.78 16.19
N VAL A 389 -9.15 5.81 17.46
CA VAL A 389 -7.84 6.32 17.87
C VAL A 389 -7.02 5.14 18.35
N CYS A 390 -5.90 4.88 17.68
CA CYS A 390 -4.93 3.89 18.09
C CYS A 390 -3.73 4.58 18.73
N SER A 391 -3.38 4.17 19.95
CA SER A 391 -2.13 4.56 20.60
C SER A 391 -1.29 3.32 20.84
N GLY A 392 -0.01 3.40 20.52
CA GLY A 392 0.93 2.29 20.73
C GLY A 392 2.18 2.77 21.43
N GLN A 393 2.66 2.00 22.40
CA GLN A 393 3.92 2.26 23.08
C GLN A 393 4.85 1.06 22.94
N VAL A 394 6.10 1.32 22.53
CA VAL A 394 7.15 0.29 22.56
C VAL A 394 7.73 0.25 23.97
N LEU A 395 7.63 -0.90 24.62
CA LEU A 395 8.12 -1.09 25.97
C LEU A 395 9.65 -1.26 25.97
N HIS A 396 10.33 -0.74 26.99
CA HIS A 396 11.79 -0.87 27.14
C HIS A 396 12.23 -2.31 27.47
N CYS A 397 11.36 -3.07 28.14
CA CYS A 397 11.58 -4.47 28.50
C CYS A 397 10.20 -5.17 28.57
N PRO A 398 10.15 -6.50 28.68
CA PRO A 398 8.92 -7.21 29.03
C PRO A 398 8.39 -6.68 30.37
N TYR A 399 7.09 -6.30 30.40
CA TYR A 399 6.44 -5.86 31.63
C TYR A 399 5.67 -7.02 32.26
N ASP A 400 5.66 -7.06 33.59
CA ASP A 400 4.74 -7.91 34.34
C ASP A 400 3.29 -7.43 34.21
N PHE A 401 2.35 -8.20 34.72
CA PHE A 401 0.92 -7.91 34.62
C PHE A 401 0.56 -6.53 35.20
N GLU A 402 1.11 -6.17 36.35
CA GLU A 402 0.77 -4.91 37.01
C GLU A 402 1.30 -3.69 36.23
N LYS A 403 2.49 -3.75 35.70
CA LYS A 403 3.04 -2.70 34.84
C LYS A 403 2.31 -2.61 33.51
N ALA A 404 1.96 -3.77 32.89
CA ALA A 404 1.18 -3.78 31.64
C ALA A 404 -0.21 -3.16 31.85
N LYS A 405 -0.87 -3.44 32.99
CA LYS A 405 -2.16 -2.85 33.37
C LYS A 405 -2.10 -1.33 33.54
N LEU A 406 -0.98 -0.79 34.06
CA LEU A 406 -0.79 0.66 34.15
C LEU A 406 -0.67 1.33 32.79
N VAL A 407 0.04 0.70 31.84
CA VAL A 407 0.21 1.20 30.48
C VAL A 407 -1.12 1.16 29.71
N SER A 408 -1.94 0.13 29.91
CA SER A 408 -3.24 0.00 29.23
C SER A 408 -4.32 0.99 29.74
N LYS A 409 -4.11 1.60 30.92
CA LYS A 409 -5.01 2.59 31.52
C LYS A 409 -4.69 4.04 31.13
N ARG A 410 -3.56 4.28 30.46
CA ARG A 410 -3.20 5.57 29.88
C ARG A 410 -3.72 5.71 28.46
#